data_79c635f533103601f1037bc4d5c00521
#
_entry.id   79c635f533103601f1037bc4d5c00521
#
_cell.length_a   1.000
_cell.length_b   1.000
_cell.length_c   1.000
_cell.angle_alpha   90.00
_cell.angle_beta   90.00
_cell.angle_gamma   90.00
#
_symmetry.space_group_name_H-M   'P 1'
#
loop_
_entity.id
_entity.type
_entity.pdbx_description
1 polymer ?
#
loop_
_entity_poly.entity_id
_entity_poly.type
_entity_poly.pdbx_seq_one_letter_code
_entity_poly.pdbx_strand_id
1 'polypeptide(L)'
;MPPGGVTPIEKSDLLPGTLDMLILKIVTLGPIHGYGISQRLRQISKDVLLVQQGSLYPALHRLEKRGWLAAEWGESENGRQAKFYKLSAKGKQQLRKEESNWNRLAGAVANILQTAE
;
A
#
# COMPACT_ATOMS: atom_id res chain seq x y z
N MET A 1 7.84 -20.26 8.65
CA MET A 1 8.89 -19.62 7.87
C MET A 1 8.99 -20.27 6.50
N PRO A 2 9.01 -19.49 5.45
CA PRO A 2 9.13 -20.10 4.12
C PRO A 2 10.46 -20.84 3.99
N PRO A 3 10.44 -21.99 3.34
CA PRO A 3 11.69 -22.71 3.07
C PRO A 3 12.64 -21.85 2.26
N GLY A 4 13.92 -21.97 2.51
CA GLY A 4 14.94 -21.23 1.79
C GLY A 4 15.18 -19.81 2.29
N GLY A 5 14.53 -19.43 3.40
CA GLY A 5 14.81 -18.14 4.02
C GLY A 5 14.46 -16.94 3.15
N VAL A 6 13.30 -16.97 2.49
CA VAL A 6 12.85 -15.84 1.65
C VAL A 6 12.73 -14.59 2.51
N THR A 7 13.48 -13.56 2.16
CA THR A 7 13.44 -12.27 2.85
C THR A 7 12.20 -11.51 2.42
N PRO A 8 11.42 -10.95 3.37
CA PRO A 8 10.30 -10.09 2.98
C PRO A 8 10.77 -8.88 2.17
N ILE A 9 9.90 -8.43 1.28
CA ILE A 9 10.15 -7.20 0.52
C ILE A 9 9.77 -6.02 1.39
N GLU A 10 10.70 -5.09 1.58
CA GLU A 10 10.48 -3.88 2.35
C GLU A 10 10.30 -2.67 1.43
N LYS A 11 9.87 -1.56 2.01
CA LYS A 11 9.62 -0.32 1.27
C LYS A 11 10.81 0.09 0.42
N SER A 12 12.03 -0.09 0.92
CA SER A 12 13.27 0.26 0.19
C SER A 12 13.47 -0.56 -1.08
N ASP A 13 12.82 -1.72 -1.19
CA ASP A 13 12.90 -2.59 -2.36
C ASP A 13 11.84 -2.28 -3.40
N LEU A 14 10.90 -1.39 -3.07
CA LEU A 14 9.81 -1.03 -3.97
C LEU A 14 10.21 0.14 -4.86
N LEU A 15 9.67 0.14 -6.08
CA LEU A 15 9.80 1.30 -6.96
C LEU A 15 9.09 2.51 -6.33
N PRO A 16 9.59 3.73 -6.60
CA PRO A 16 8.91 4.94 -6.13
C PRO A 16 7.43 4.94 -6.57
N GLY A 17 6.57 5.29 -5.65
CA GLY A 17 5.12 5.33 -5.89
C GLY A 17 4.40 4.01 -5.68
N THR A 18 5.10 2.88 -5.64
CA THR A 18 4.45 1.58 -5.46
C THR A 18 3.77 1.48 -4.10
N LEU A 19 4.42 1.91 -3.03
CA LEU A 19 3.81 1.91 -1.71
C LEU A 19 2.53 2.75 -1.68
N ASP A 20 2.56 3.93 -2.30
CA ASP A 20 1.40 4.81 -2.37
C ASP A 20 0.21 4.12 -3.03
N MET A 21 0.44 3.45 -4.16
CA MET A 21 -0.59 2.68 -4.86
C MET A 21 -1.17 1.58 -3.96
N LEU A 22 -0.32 0.85 -3.27
CA LEU A 22 -0.76 -0.23 -2.38
C LEU A 22 -1.60 0.29 -1.22
N ILE A 23 -1.21 1.40 -0.63
CA ILE A 23 -1.99 2.04 0.44
C ILE A 23 -3.36 2.44 -0.09
N LEU A 24 -3.42 3.11 -1.24
CA LEU A 24 -4.68 3.53 -1.82
C LEU A 24 -5.60 2.33 -2.05
N LYS A 25 -5.04 1.22 -2.53
CA LYS A 25 -5.82 0.00 -2.76
C LYS A 25 -6.38 -0.58 -1.47
N ILE A 26 -5.56 -0.67 -0.44
CA ILE A 26 -6.01 -1.21 0.85
C ILE A 26 -7.15 -0.38 1.43
N VAL A 27 -7.08 0.94 1.29
CA VAL A 27 -8.08 1.85 1.86
C VAL A 27 -9.42 1.76 1.11
N THR A 28 -9.45 1.20 -0.11
CA THR A 28 -10.72 0.97 -0.82
C THR A 28 -11.64 0.00 -0.05
N LEU A 29 -11.09 -0.81 0.84
CA LEU A 29 -11.87 -1.79 1.59
C LEU A 29 -12.68 -1.15 2.74
N GLY A 30 -12.52 0.13 2.96
CA GLY A 30 -13.25 0.89 3.98
C GLY A 30 -12.31 1.67 4.88
N PRO A 31 -12.86 2.49 5.78
CA PRO A 31 -12.01 3.27 6.69
C PRO A 31 -11.12 2.35 7.53
N ILE A 32 -9.84 2.70 7.62
CA ILE A 32 -8.86 1.87 8.31
C ILE A 32 -7.73 2.76 8.85
N HIS A 33 -7.25 2.46 10.05
CA HIS A 33 -6.13 3.18 10.65
C HIS A 33 -4.78 2.63 10.17
N GLY A 34 -3.70 3.37 10.43
CA GLY A 34 -2.38 3.05 9.90
C GLY A 34 -1.90 1.64 10.26
N TYR A 35 -2.05 1.24 11.49
CA TYR A 35 -1.65 -0.10 11.91
C TYR A 35 -2.42 -1.18 11.13
N GLY A 36 -3.72 -0.97 10.95
CA GLY A 36 -4.55 -1.88 10.16
C GLY A 36 -4.10 -1.96 8.70
N ILE A 37 -3.66 -0.83 8.13
CA ILE A 37 -3.13 -0.81 6.77
C ILE A 37 -1.88 -1.69 6.67
N SER A 38 -0.95 -1.53 7.60
CA SER A 38 0.28 -2.34 7.56
C SER A 38 -0.01 -3.83 7.74
N GLN A 39 -0.94 -4.18 8.62
CA GLN A 39 -1.36 -5.57 8.80
C GLN A 39 -1.99 -6.14 7.55
N ARG A 40 -2.87 -5.38 6.88
CA ARG A 40 -3.52 -5.84 5.66
C ARG A 40 -2.54 -6.04 4.52
N LEU A 41 -1.59 -5.14 4.37
CA LEU A 41 -0.53 -5.30 3.37
C LEU A 41 0.22 -6.62 3.60
N ARG A 42 0.54 -6.91 4.85
CA ARG A 42 1.24 -8.14 5.20
C ARG A 42 0.38 -9.37 4.96
N GLN A 43 -0.87 -9.35 5.41
CA GLN A 43 -1.78 -10.49 5.29
C GLN A 43 -2.11 -10.82 3.84
N ILE A 44 -2.48 -9.80 3.05
CA ILE A 44 -2.89 -10.00 1.67
C ILE A 44 -1.72 -10.45 0.81
N SER A 45 -0.52 -9.95 1.09
CA SER A 45 0.68 -10.37 0.38
C SER A 45 1.26 -11.69 0.89
N LYS A 46 0.61 -12.33 1.85
CA LYS A 46 1.06 -13.58 2.46
C LYS A 46 2.48 -13.46 3.01
N ASP A 47 2.69 -12.41 3.79
CA ASP A 47 3.97 -12.09 4.44
C ASP A 47 5.11 -11.72 3.48
N VAL A 48 4.82 -11.51 2.19
CA VAL A 48 5.84 -11.08 1.24
C VAL A 48 6.21 -9.61 1.45
N LEU A 49 5.20 -8.76 1.68
CA LEU A 49 5.44 -7.33 1.89
C LEU A 49 5.42 -7.01 3.38
N LEU A 50 6.50 -6.40 3.85
CA LEU A 50 6.62 -5.91 5.21
C LEU A 50 6.87 -4.41 5.17
N VAL A 51 5.86 -3.61 5.52
CA VAL A 51 5.98 -2.16 5.56
C VAL A 51 5.93 -1.70 7.00
N GLN A 52 7.05 -1.20 7.47
CA GLN A 52 7.16 -0.73 8.85
C GLN A 52 6.49 0.62 9.02
N GLN A 53 6.06 0.91 10.24
CA GLN A 53 5.33 2.13 10.53
C GLN A 53 6.14 3.38 10.23
N GLY A 54 7.47 3.33 10.41
CA GLY A 54 8.36 4.43 10.08
C GLY A 54 8.32 4.83 8.61
N SER A 55 7.98 3.90 7.72
CA SER A 55 7.79 4.19 6.28
C SER A 55 6.34 4.50 5.95
N LEU A 56 5.41 3.86 6.66
CA LEU A 56 3.99 3.97 6.38
C LEU A 56 3.43 5.35 6.74
N TYR A 57 3.71 5.84 7.95
CA TYR A 57 3.11 7.10 8.40
C TYR A 57 3.50 8.31 7.55
N PRO A 58 4.76 8.48 7.14
CA PRO A 58 5.09 9.56 6.20
C PRO A 58 4.33 9.46 4.88
N ALA A 59 4.13 8.22 4.37
CA ALA A 59 3.37 8.01 3.15
C ALA A 59 1.90 8.40 3.33
N LEU A 60 1.29 7.99 4.44
CA LEU A 60 -0.10 8.36 4.74
C LEU A 60 -0.28 9.87 4.83
N HIS A 61 0.65 10.54 5.50
CA HIS A 61 0.62 12.00 5.63
C HIS A 61 0.70 12.68 4.25
N ARG A 62 1.59 12.20 3.40
CA ARG A 62 1.76 12.73 2.04
C ARG A 62 0.49 12.54 1.21
N LEU A 63 -0.12 11.36 1.28
CA LEU A 63 -1.33 11.04 0.51
C LEU A 63 -2.53 11.85 0.98
N GLU A 64 -2.65 12.06 2.29
CA GLU A 64 -3.66 12.92 2.86
C GLU A 64 -3.48 14.36 2.39
N LYS A 65 -2.26 14.84 2.43
CA LYS A 65 -1.93 16.20 2.01
C LYS A 65 -2.24 16.46 0.54
N ARG A 66 -2.10 15.43 -0.30
CA ARG A 66 -2.46 15.50 -1.72
C ARG A 66 -3.96 15.39 -1.97
N GLY A 67 -4.73 15.11 -0.94
CA GLY A 67 -6.18 14.96 -1.06
C GLY A 67 -6.63 13.64 -1.61
N TRP A 68 -5.76 12.64 -1.66
CA TRP A 68 -6.11 11.29 -2.12
C TRP A 68 -6.69 10.44 -1.00
N LEU A 69 -6.33 10.75 0.24
CA LEU A 69 -6.93 10.17 1.43
C LEU A 69 -7.59 11.26 2.26
N ALA A 70 -8.74 10.94 2.82
CA ALA A 70 -9.37 11.75 3.86
C ALA A 70 -9.17 11.03 5.18
N ALA A 71 -8.99 11.78 6.25
CA ALA A 71 -8.73 11.20 7.55
C ALA A 71 -9.70 11.74 8.58
N GLU A 72 -10.06 10.90 9.53
CA GLU A 72 -11.01 11.20 10.58
C GLU A 72 -10.59 10.45 11.85
N TRP A 73 -10.66 11.15 12.99
CA TRP A 73 -10.35 10.52 14.25
C TRP A 73 -11.54 9.69 14.72
N GLY A 74 -11.26 8.51 15.23
CA GLY A 74 -12.27 7.61 15.74
C GLY A 74 -11.68 6.68 16.79
N GLU A 75 -12.51 5.81 17.31
CA GLU A 75 -12.12 4.85 18.32
C GLU A 75 -11.77 3.51 17.67
N SER A 76 -10.58 2.99 17.98
CA SER A 76 -10.15 1.69 17.50
C SER A 76 -10.75 0.57 18.34
N GLU A 77 -10.54 -0.68 17.92
CA GLU A 77 -11.08 -1.88 18.59
C GLU A 77 -10.71 -1.98 20.06
N ASN A 78 -9.55 -1.48 20.44
CA ASN A 78 -9.10 -1.52 21.83
C ASN A 78 -9.37 -0.21 22.59
N GLY A 79 -10.32 0.58 22.13
CA GLY A 79 -10.80 1.77 22.84
C GLY A 79 -9.90 2.97 22.74
N ARG A 80 -8.87 2.94 21.91
CA ARG A 80 -7.94 4.05 21.73
C ARG A 80 -8.34 4.92 20.58
N GLN A 81 -8.05 6.22 20.68
CA GLN A 81 -8.23 7.14 19.58
C GLN A 81 -7.24 6.80 18.47
N ALA A 82 -7.73 6.70 17.24
CA ALA A 82 -6.93 6.42 16.07
C ALA A 82 -7.41 7.27 14.91
N LYS A 83 -6.50 7.55 14.00
CA LYS A 83 -6.80 8.27 12.77
C LYS A 83 -7.16 7.26 11.69
N PHE A 84 -8.39 7.33 11.21
CA PHE A 84 -8.89 6.42 10.19
C PHE A 84 -8.82 7.11 8.83
N TYR A 85 -8.36 6.38 7.84
CA TYR A 85 -8.19 6.88 6.47
C TYR A 85 -9.21 6.24 5.57
N LYS A 86 -9.76 7.04 4.66
CA LYS A 86 -10.62 6.54 3.61
C LYS A 86 -10.22 7.16 2.28
N LEU A 87 -10.56 6.48 1.21
CA LEU A 87 -10.20 6.92 -0.13
C LEU A 87 -11.15 8.03 -0.59
N SER A 88 -10.59 9.17 -1.00
CA SER A 88 -11.37 10.25 -1.58
C SER A 88 -11.71 9.95 -3.04
N ALA A 89 -12.62 10.72 -3.64
CA ALA A 89 -12.93 10.62 -5.06
C ALA A 89 -11.66 10.84 -5.91
N LYS A 90 -10.87 11.82 -5.52
CA LYS A 90 -9.58 12.12 -6.16
C LYS A 90 -8.61 10.96 -6.02
N GLY A 91 -8.61 10.32 -4.84
CA GLY A 91 -7.78 9.14 -4.60
C GLY A 91 -8.19 7.95 -5.45
N LYS A 92 -9.48 7.77 -5.69
CA LYS A 92 -9.97 6.69 -6.58
C LYS A 92 -9.46 6.89 -8.00
N GLN A 93 -9.46 8.12 -8.50
CA GLN A 93 -8.93 8.41 -9.83
C GLN A 93 -7.44 8.16 -9.88
N GLN A 94 -6.72 8.58 -8.85
CA GLN A 94 -5.28 8.36 -8.78
C GLN A 94 -4.93 6.87 -8.73
N LEU A 95 -5.69 6.10 -7.96
CA LEU A 95 -5.49 4.66 -7.88
C LEU A 95 -5.63 3.99 -9.24
N ARG A 96 -6.64 4.35 -10.02
CA ARG A 96 -6.84 3.80 -11.36
C ARG A 96 -5.64 4.10 -12.27
N LYS A 97 -5.11 5.31 -12.19
CA LYS A 97 -3.90 5.69 -12.95
C LYS A 97 -2.70 4.83 -12.55
N GLU A 98 -2.49 4.70 -11.25
CA GLU A 98 -1.35 3.93 -10.72
C GLU A 98 -1.46 2.45 -11.10
N GLU A 99 -2.66 1.87 -11.00
CA GLU A 99 -2.86 0.47 -11.39
C GLU A 99 -2.61 0.26 -12.88
N SER A 100 -3.09 1.18 -13.71
CA SER A 100 -2.86 1.10 -15.16
C SER A 100 -1.37 1.15 -15.49
N ASN A 101 -0.64 2.08 -14.89
CA ASN A 101 0.79 2.21 -15.10
C ASN A 101 1.55 0.99 -14.60
N TRP A 102 1.15 0.47 -13.43
CA TRP A 102 1.76 -0.74 -12.89
C TRP A 102 1.55 -1.94 -13.80
N ASN A 103 0.33 -2.13 -14.31
CA ASN A 103 0.03 -3.26 -15.18
C ASN A 103 0.84 -3.20 -16.47
N ARG A 104 1.04 -2.00 -17.02
CA ARG A 104 1.89 -1.81 -18.19
C ARG A 104 3.34 -2.15 -17.89
N LEU A 105 3.85 -1.66 -16.78
CA LEU A 105 5.24 -1.94 -16.37
C LEU A 105 5.43 -3.42 -16.08
N ALA A 106 4.53 -4.02 -15.32
CA ALA A 106 4.61 -5.44 -14.97
C ALA A 106 4.56 -6.32 -16.23
N GLY A 107 3.71 -5.97 -17.18
CA GLY A 107 3.64 -6.70 -18.46
C GLY A 107 4.92 -6.56 -19.25
N ALA A 108 5.49 -5.37 -19.31
CA ALA A 108 6.75 -5.13 -20.01
C ALA A 108 7.90 -5.91 -19.36
N VAL A 109 7.96 -5.89 -18.03
CA VAL A 109 8.97 -6.65 -17.29
C VAL A 109 8.83 -8.15 -17.56
N ALA A 110 7.59 -8.66 -17.49
CA ALA A 110 7.32 -10.07 -17.74
C ALA A 110 7.77 -10.48 -19.14
N ASN A 111 7.48 -9.66 -20.14
CA ASN A 111 7.89 -9.92 -21.52
C ASN A 111 9.41 -10.00 -21.66
N ILE A 112 10.11 -9.08 -21.00
CA ILE A 112 11.58 -9.07 -21.03
C ILE A 112 12.13 -10.31 -20.36
N LEU A 113 11.59 -10.68 -19.18
CA LEU A 113 12.06 -11.84 -18.43
C LEU A 113 11.79 -13.16 -19.14
N GLN A 114 10.81 -13.20 -20.05
CA GLN A 114 10.48 -14.39 -20.85
C GLN A 114 11.29 -14.49 -22.13
N THR A 115 12.11 -13.50 -22.43
CA THR A 115 12.94 -13.50 -23.65
C THR A 115 13.95 -14.65 -23.57
N ALA A 116 14.04 -15.44 -24.65
CA ALA A 116 15.00 -16.53 -24.72
C ALA A 116 16.43 -15.99 -24.81
N GLU A 117 17.34 -16.66 -24.11
CA GLU A 117 18.76 -16.32 -24.12
C GLU A 117 19.47 -16.80 -25.38
#